data_6e5b93a074edbb964d78de2c66d38640
#
_entry.id   6e5b93a074edbb964d78de2c66d38640
#
_cell.length_a   1.000
_cell.length_b   1.000
_cell.length_c   1.000
_cell.angle_alpha   90.00
_cell.angle_beta   90.00
_cell.angle_gamma   90.00
#
_symmetry.space_group_name_H-M   'P 1'
#
loop_
_entity.id
_entity.type
_entity.pdbx_description
1 polymer ?
#
loop_
_entity_poly.entity_id
_entity_poly.type
_entity_poly.pdbx_seq_one_letter_code
_entity_poly.pdbx_strand_id
1 'polypeptide(L)'
;MGNRTQQIAGIDKKDIMNRRLADNYWKKEELKLPDHYRMISAGAFQDNIRIERLLLGNRMEALGKDSFRHCIALREARLPHSVERLGEGCFADCPRLREAYMSQNLQAIPNSAFREDRRLEKILFTRDCDIFRIGKDAFSECVKLPAILLPRKVKEIDDRAFYRCKELKRVRFPEGLIRIGKEAFYFCGLESLELPESLEILDEKAFFKCTQLTEVCLPTHIRRIEKWVFHGCSRLKVLEIRHDPEYIGEWIINKAARIRCYRGSKVDMYCQESGFTVEYLE
;
A
#
# COMPACT_ATOMS: atom_id res chain seq x y z
N MET A 1 17.25 -11.50 26.39
CA MET A 1 15.95 -12.18 26.14
C MET A 1 15.91 -12.56 24.68
N GLY A 2 15.83 -13.84 24.38
CA GLY A 2 16.24 -14.42 23.11
C GLY A 2 15.36 -14.03 21.92
N ASN A 3 16.04 -13.66 20.83
CA ASN A 3 15.49 -13.59 19.49
C ASN A 3 14.89 -14.95 19.10
N ARG A 4 13.58 -15.12 19.20
CA ARG A 4 12.88 -16.20 18.51
C ARG A 4 12.93 -15.89 17.02
N THR A 5 13.97 -16.39 16.37
CA THR A 5 13.99 -16.52 14.91
C THR A 5 12.72 -17.29 14.54
N GLN A 6 11.79 -16.66 13.80
CA GLN A 6 10.68 -17.39 13.17
C GLN A 6 11.34 -18.43 12.24
N GLN A 7 11.54 -19.65 12.74
CA GLN A 7 11.96 -20.78 11.93
C GLN A 7 10.79 -21.10 11.00
N ILE A 8 11.00 -20.82 9.72
CA ILE A 8 10.13 -21.36 8.69
C ILE A 8 10.33 -22.87 8.71
N ALA A 9 9.30 -23.62 9.03
CA ALA A 9 9.36 -25.07 9.06
C ALA A 9 9.93 -25.59 7.72
N GLY A 10 11.03 -26.33 7.76
CA GLY A 10 11.62 -27.00 6.58
C GLY A 10 12.80 -26.28 5.91
N ILE A 11 13.36 -25.20 6.47
CA ILE A 11 14.59 -24.59 5.96
C ILE A 11 15.76 -24.90 6.90
N ASP A 12 16.79 -25.57 6.38
CA ASP A 12 18.01 -25.86 7.12
C ASP A 12 18.82 -24.59 7.42
N LYS A 13 19.53 -24.58 8.56
CA LYS A 13 20.39 -23.42 8.94
C LYS A 13 21.44 -23.08 7.87
N LYS A 14 21.94 -24.05 7.11
CA LYS A 14 22.91 -23.85 6.03
C LYS A 14 22.32 -23.11 4.83
N ASP A 15 20.99 -23.16 4.65
CA ASP A 15 20.28 -22.50 3.57
C ASP A 15 19.79 -21.08 3.96
N ILE A 16 20.20 -20.60 5.14
CA ILE A 16 19.82 -19.28 5.67
C ILE A 16 21.01 -18.33 5.58
N MET A 17 20.85 -17.24 4.82
CA MET A 17 21.75 -16.11 4.84
C MET A 17 21.48 -15.29 6.11
N ASN A 18 22.37 -15.38 7.09
CA ASN A 18 22.28 -14.61 8.33
C ASN A 18 23.24 -13.40 8.33
N ARG A 19 23.16 -12.54 9.35
CA ARG A 19 23.98 -11.33 9.48
C ARG A 19 25.47 -11.62 9.38
N ARG A 20 25.97 -12.65 10.04
CA ARG A 20 27.40 -13.03 10.02
C ARG A 20 27.87 -13.43 8.63
N LEU A 21 27.06 -14.17 7.89
CA LEU A 21 27.37 -14.57 6.50
C LEU A 21 27.25 -13.39 5.54
N ALA A 22 26.32 -12.46 5.80
CA ALA A 22 26.12 -11.25 5.02
C ALA A 22 27.38 -10.33 5.02
N ASP A 23 28.22 -10.40 6.07
CA ASP A 23 29.46 -9.62 6.15
C ASP A 23 30.41 -9.88 4.96
N ASN A 24 30.38 -11.09 4.38
CA ASN A 24 31.17 -11.44 3.19
C ASN A 24 30.73 -10.69 1.94
N TYR A 25 29.50 -10.15 1.92
CA TYR A 25 28.90 -9.42 0.81
C TYR A 25 28.79 -7.92 1.08
N TRP A 26 29.23 -7.46 2.27
CA TRP A 26 28.98 -6.09 2.75
C TRP A 26 29.51 -4.99 1.86
N LYS A 27 30.62 -5.26 1.15
CA LYS A 27 31.30 -4.29 0.27
C LYS A 27 30.89 -4.43 -1.20
N LYS A 28 29.97 -5.33 -1.54
CA LYS A 28 29.54 -5.58 -2.91
C LYS A 28 28.48 -4.57 -3.34
N GLU A 29 28.50 -4.14 -4.59
CA GLU A 29 27.47 -3.32 -5.22
C GLU A 29 26.31 -4.19 -5.71
N GLU A 30 26.61 -5.42 -6.15
CA GLU A 30 25.61 -6.42 -6.52
C GLU A 30 25.61 -7.55 -5.49
N LEU A 31 24.44 -7.78 -4.89
CA LEU A 31 24.24 -8.92 -4.01
C LEU A 31 23.85 -10.14 -4.84
N LYS A 32 24.85 -10.90 -5.26
CA LYS A 32 24.65 -12.21 -5.90
C LYS A 32 24.84 -13.31 -4.86
N LEU A 33 23.73 -13.95 -4.47
CA LEU A 33 23.77 -15.05 -3.53
C LEU A 33 23.80 -16.40 -4.26
N PRO A 34 24.59 -17.39 -3.73
CA PRO A 34 24.53 -18.77 -4.20
C PRO A 34 23.12 -19.36 -4.13
N ASP A 35 22.77 -20.24 -5.06
CA ASP A 35 21.42 -20.80 -5.23
C ASP A 35 20.95 -21.69 -4.06
N HIS A 36 21.86 -22.14 -3.18
CA HIS A 36 21.45 -22.95 -2.02
C HIS A 36 20.71 -22.14 -0.96
N TYR A 37 20.89 -20.81 -0.92
CA TYR A 37 20.16 -19.99 0.05
C TYR A 37 18.68 -19.90 -0.31
N ARG A 38 17.83 -20.29 0.67
CA ARG A 38 16.38 -20.24 0.58
C ARG A 38 15.76 -19.10 1.40
N MET A 39 16.53 -18.56 2.35
CA MET A 39 16.05 -17.49 3.23
C MET A 39 17.16 -16.48 3.55
N ILE A 40 16.77 -15.21 3.60
CA ILE A 40 17.56 -14.14 4.23
C ILE A 40 16.94 -13.86 5.59
N SER A 41 17.75 -13.94 6.66
CA SER A 41 17.26 -13.73 8.02
C SER A 41 16.92 -12.25 8.30
N ALA A 42 16.21 -12.01 9.40
CA ALA A 42 15.90 -10.65 9.84
C ALA A 42 17.16 -9.80 9.99
N GLY A 43 17.13 -8.58 9.47
CA GLY A 43 18.21 -7.60 9.55
C GLY A 43 19.53 -8.00 8.88
N ALA A 44 19.57 -9.06 8.05
CA ALA A 44 20.84 -9.58 7.54
C ALA A 44 21.69 -8.55 6.78
N PHE A 45 21.05 -7.71 5.97
CA PHE A 45 21.72 -6.64 5.22
C PHE A 45 21.26 -5.23 5.66
N GLN A 46 20.58 -5.14 6.81
CA GLN A 46 20.15 -3.84 7.34
C GLN A 46 21.33 -2.87 7.46
N ASP A 47 21.11 -1.60 7.10
CA ASP A 47 22.09 -0.52 7.10
C ASP A 47 23.26 -0.72 6.12
N ASN A 48 23.11 -1.56 5.08
CA ASN A 48 24.12 -1.71 4.06
C ASN A 48 24.22 -0.45 3.17
N ILE A 49 25.43 0.04 2.96
CA ILE A 49 25.70 1.29 2.25
C ILE A 49 26.23 1.11 0.84
N ARG A 50 26.35 -0.12 0.35
CA ARG A 50 27.01 -0.45 -0.92
C ARG A 50 26.12 -1.18 -1.91
N ILE A 51 25.25 -2.07 -1.46
CA ILE A 51 24.42 -2.90 -2.34
C ILE A 51 23.46 -2.00 -3.14
N GLU A 52 23.62 -1.96 -4.45
CA GLU A 52 22.77 -1.23 -5.37
C GLU A 52 21.69 -2.11 -6.02
N ARG A 53 21.99 -3.41 -6.23
CA ARG A 53 21.10 -4.37 -6.90
C ARG A 53 21.10 -5.73 -6.23
N LEU A 54 19.94 -6.39 -6.26
CA LEU A 54 19.75 -7.74 -5.73
C LEU A 54 19.64 -8.73 -6.89
N LEU A 55 20.51 -9.74 -6.89
CA LEU A 55 20.49 -10.89 -7.78
C LEU A 55 20.31 -12.15 -6.95
N LEU A 56 19.06 -12.37 -6.51
CA LEU A 56 18.70 -13.49 -5.66
C LEU A 56 18.44 -14.74 -6.53
N GLY A 57 18.94 -15.89 -6.06
CA GLY A 57 18.75 -17.18 -6.74
C GLY A 57 17.29 -17.65 -6.76
N ASN A 58 16.95 -18.52 -7.71
CA ASN A 58 15.58 -19.02 -7.93
C ASN A 58 15.08 -19.99 -6.84
N ARG A 59 15.86 -20.26 -5.80
CA ARG A 59 15.45 -21.04 -4.62
C ARG A 59 15.13 -20.17 -3.41
N MET A 60 15.28 -18.84 -3.53
CA MET A 60 14.98 -17.91 -2.46
C MET A 60 13.46 -17.89 -2.19
N GLU A 61 13.04 -18.26 -0.99
CA GLU A 61 11.62 -18.36 -0.60
C GLU A 61 11.17 -17.24 0.34
N ALA A 62 12.11 -16.71 1.14
CA ALA A 62 11.74 -15.71 2.12
C ALA A 62 12.82 -14.66 2.38
N LEU A 63 12.41 -13.42 2.51
CA LEU A 63 13.21 -12.32 3.03
C LEU A 63 12.66 -11.93 4.41
N GLY A 64 13.53 -11.94 5.42
CA GLY A 64 13.16 -11.69 6.81
C GLY A 64 12.81 -10.23 7.10
N LYS A 65 12.30 -10.00 8.31
CA LYS A 65 11.98 -8.66 8.82
C LYS A 65 13.22 -7.75 8.72
N ASP A 66 13.01 -6.50 8.24
CA ASP A 66 14.05 -5.47 8.12
C ASP A 66 15.32 -5.94 7.37
N SER A 67 15.27 -7.01 6.55
CA SER A 67 16.48 -7.64 6.00
C SER A 67 17.29 -6.72 5.08
N PHE A 68 16.68 -5.76 4.41
CA PHE A 68 17.33 -4.72 3.61
C PHE A 68 16.93 -3.31 4.06
N ARG A 69 16.44 -3.17 5.28
CA ARG A 69 16.08 -1.85 5.80
C ARG A 69 17.28 -0.91 5.78
N HIS A 70 17.05 0.35 5.39
CA HIS A 70 18.06 1.40 5.33
C HIS A 70 19.28 1.02 4.47
N CYS A 71 19.05 0.27 3.37
CA CYS A 71 20.06 0.05 2.33
C CYS A 71 20.18 1.29 1.45
N ILE A 72 21.03 2.24 1.85
CA ILE A 72 21.05 3.61 1.27
C ILE A 72 21.55 3.69 -0.17
N ALA A 73 22.21 2.65 -0.67
CA ALA A 73 22.67 2.56 -2.06
C ALA A 73 21.68 1.82 -2.97
N LEU A 74 20.75 1.04 -2.40
CA LEU A 74 19.84 0.16 -3.15
C LEU A 74 18.97 0.96 -4.12
N ARG A 75 19.03 0.60 -5.42
CA ARG A 75 18.31 1.26 -6.51
C ARG A 75 17.20 0.41 -7.09
N GLU A 76 17.39 -0.90 -7.07
CA GLU A 76 16.49 -1.86 -7.66
C GLU A 76 16.38 -3.12 -6.81
N ALA A 77 15.15 -3.59 -6.61
CA ALA A 77 14.85 -4.87 -5.96
C ALA A 77 14.05 -5.77 -6.91
N ARG A 78 14.70 -6.84 -7.42
CA ARG A 78 14.03 -7.87 -8.22
C ARG A 78 13.90 -9.15 -7.42
N LEU A 79 12.67 -9.53 -7.12
CA LEU A 79 12.40 -10.76 -6.41
C LEU A 79 12.16 -11.89 -7.41
N PRO A 80 12.88 -13.04 -7.28
CA PRO A 80 12.59 -14.20 -8.10
C PRO A 80 11.18 -14.74 -7.79
N HIS A 81 10.60 -15.46 -8.74
CA HIS A 81 9.26 -16.03 -8.59
C HIS A 81 9.11 -16.98 -7.40
N SER A 82 10.20 -17.57 -6.92
CA SER A 82 10.23 -18.46 -5.76
C SER A 82 9.98 -17.76 -4.41
N VAL A 83 10.08 -16.42 -4.34
CA VAL A 83 9.85 -15.69 -3.09
C VAL A 83 8.35 -15.68 -2.78
N GLU A 84 7.99 -16.30 -1.67
CA GLU A 84 6.62 -16.41 -1.17
C GLU A 84 6.33 -15.45 -0.02
N ARG A 85 7.38 -15.01 0.70
CA ARG A 85 7.25 -14.21 1.92
C ARG A 85 8.25 -13.08 2.01
N LEU A 86 7.74 -11.92 2.34
CA LEU A 86 8.52 -10.76 2.77
C LEU A 86 8.26 -10.50 4.25
N GLY A 87 9.29 -10.15 4.99
CA GLY A 87 9.17 -9.69 6.35
C GLY A 87 8.76 -8.22 6.42
N GLU A 88 8.20 -7.83 7.56
CA GLU A 88 7.89 -6.43 7.87
C GLU A 88 9.12 -5.54 7.68
N GLY A 89 8.95 -4.35 7.10
CA GLY A 89 10.02 -3.39 6.88
C GLY A 89 11.15 -3.85 5.96
N CYS A 90 10.95 -4.94 5.20
CA CYS A 90 12.01 -5.62 4.44
C CYS A 90 12.88 -4.68 3.61
N PHE A 91 12.30 -3.66 2.96
CA PHE A 91 12.99 -2.65 2.17
C PHE A 91 12.78 -1.23 2.72
N ALA A 92 12.25 -1.07 3.93
CA ALA A 92 11.93 0.26 4.47
C ALA A 92 13.16 1.18 4.51
N ASP A 93 12.93 2.47 4.24
CA ASP A 93 13.94 3.52 4.32
C ASP A 93 15.17 3.30 3.41
N CYS A 94 14.91 2.85 2.17
CA CYS A 94 15.92 2.76 1.11
C CYS A 94 15.85 4.00 0.21
N PRO A 95 16.55 5.10 0.54
CA PRO A 95 16.31 6.43 -0.06
C PRO A 95 16.67 6.53 -1.55
N ARG A 96 17.35 5.53 -2.11
CA ARG A 96 17.71 5.46 -3.53
C ARG A 96 16.92 4.41 -4.31
N LEU A 97 16.06 3.63 -3.63
CA LEU A 97 15.25 2.61 -4.31
C LEU A 97 14.25 3.27 -5.27
N ARG A 98 14.34 2.92 -6.55
CA ARG A 98 13.49 3.46 -7.62
C ARG A 98 12.52 2.44 -8.16
N GLU A 99 12.94 1.19 -8.28
CA GLU A 99 12.15 0.15 -8.89
C GLU A 99 12.10 -1.11 -8.03
N ALA A 100 10.91 -1.69 -7.88
CA ALA A 100 10.71 -2.96 -7.22
C ALA A 100 9.85 -3.89 -8.08
N TYR A 101 10.33 -5.13 -8.27
CA TYR A 101 9.67 -6.17 -9.06
C TYR A 101 9.29 -7.31 -8.11
N MET A 102 7.99 -7.47 -7.90
CA MET A 102 7.47 -8.43 -6.93
C MET A 102 7.32 -9.83 -7.51
N SER A 103 7.53 -10.83 -6.66
CA SER A 103 7.28 -12.22 -6.99
C SER A 103 5.78 -12.48 -7.22
N GLN A 104 5.48 -13.40 -8.13
CA GLN A 104 4.10 -13.84 -8.37
C GLN A 104 3.52 -14.66 -7.20
N ASN A 105 4.37 -15.31 -6.40
CA ASN A 105 3.95 -16.20 -5.32
C ASN A 105 3.79 -15.48 -3.98
N LEU A 106 3.99 -14.15 -3.94
CA LEU A 106 3.72 -13.37 -2.74
C LEU A 106 2.23 -13.36 -2.42
N GLN A 107 1.90 -13.61 -1.15
CA GLN A 107 0.51 -13.57 -0.67
C GLN A 107 0.10 -12.21 -0.12
N ALA A 108 1.06 -11.41 0.36
CA ALA A 108 0.81 -10.06 0.87
C ALA A 108 2.03 -9.15 0.68
N ILE A 109 1.79 -7.85 0.58
CA ILE A 109 2.83 -6.86 0.87
C ILE A 109 2.77 -6.59 2.38
N PRO A 110 3.83 -6.91 3.14
CA PRO A 110 3.78 -6.79 4.59
C PRO A 110 3.80 -5.34 5.08
N ASN A 111 3.54 -5.17 6.37
CA ASN A 111 3.59 -3.86 7.00
C ASN A 111 4.93 -3.18 6.77
N SER A 112 4.90 -1.91 6.46
CA SER A 112 6.08 -1.05 6.27
C SER A 112 7.08 -1.54 5.21
N ALA A 113 6.70 -2.46 4.30
CA ALA A 113 7.62 -3.12 3.37
C ALA A 113 8.52 -2.15 2.59
N PHE A 114 7.97 -1.01 2.15
CA PHE A 114 8.62 0.05 1.38
C PHE A 114 8.43 1.43 2.04
N ARG A 115 8.21 1.44 3.35
CA ARG A 115 7.99 2.68 4.08
C ARG A 115 9.19 3.62 3.92
N GLU A 116 8.93 4.89 3.58
CA GLU A 116 9.94 5.94 3.39
C GLU A 116 10.90 5.73 2.21
N ASP A 117 10.54 4.88 1.25
CA ASP A 117 11.26 4.76 -0.02
C ASP A 117 10.90 5.94 -0.93
N ARG A 118 11.40 7.11 -0.55
CA ARG A 118 10.97 8.42 -1.10
C ARG A 118 11.26 8.59 -2.59
N ARG A 119 12.11 7.75 -3.18
CA ARG A 119 12.44 7.75 -4.61
C ARG A 119 11.82 6.57 -5.37
N LEU A 120 10.95 5.78 -4.72
CA LEU A 120 10.28 4.69 -5.41
C LEU A 120 9.36 5.26 -6.49
N GLU A 121 9.73 5.01 -7.75
CA GLU A 121 9.03 5.48 -8.95
C GLU A 121 8.15 4.40 -9.55
N LYS A 122 8.52 3.13 -9.31
CA LYS A 122 7.86 2.00 -9.95
C LYS A 122 7.83 0.77 -9.05
N ILE A 123 6.64 0.20 -8.91
CA ILE A 123 6.45 -1.13 -8.36
C ILE A 123 5.66 -1.97 -9.36
N LEU A 124 6.16 -3.16 -9.64
CA LEU A 124 5.55 -4.07 -10.61
C LEU A 124 5.14 -5.37 -9.91
N PHE A 125 3.88 -5.69 -10.06
CA PHE A 125 3.30 -6.98 -9.72
C PHE A 125 3.11 -7.79 -10.99
N THR A 126 3.31 -9.09 -10.93
CA THR A 126 2.90 -9.98 -12.01
C THR A 126 1.36 -10.03 -12.08
N ARG A 127 0.82 -10.25 -13.27
CA ARG A 127 -0.63 -10.16 -13.53
C ARG A 127 -1.46 -11.09 -12.64
N ASP A 128 -0.93 -12.28 -12.37
CA ASP A 128 -1.65 -13.37 -11.69
C ASP A 128 -1.05 -13.68 -10.29
N CYS A 129 -0.44 -12.67 -9.64
CA CYS A 129 0.08 -12.86 -8.30
C CYS A 129 -1.02 -13.04 -7.23
N ASP A 130 -0.65 -13.74 -6.16
CA ASP A 130 -1.57 -14.15 -5.10
C ASP A 130 -1.75 -13.12 -3.98
N ILE A 131 -1.27 -11.89 -4.19
CA ILE A 131 -1.35 -10.85 -3.17
C ILE A 131 -2.82 -10.48 -2.92
N PHE A 132 -3.29 -10.76 -1.69
CA PHE A 132 -4.66 -10.44 -1.26
C PHE A 132 -4.73 -9.23 -0.31
N ARG A 133 -3.57 -8.73 0.19
CA ARG A 133 -3.51 -7.62 1.16
C ARG A 133 -2.31 -6.73 0.95
N ILE A 134 -2.53 -5.41 1.06
CA ILE A 134 -1.48 -4.41 1.17
C ILE A 134 -1.42 -3.98 2.64
N GLY A 135 -0.33 -4.27 3.32
CA GLY A 135 -0.18 -4.10 4.77
C GLY A 135 -0.10 -2.64 5.21
N LYS A 136 -0.21 -2.45 6.52
CA LYS A 136 -0.13 -1.15 7.17
C LYS A 136 1.19 -0.44 6.85
N ASP A 137 1.12 0.86 6.53
CA ASP A 137 2.28 1.69 6.17
C ASP A 137 3.14 1.13 5.01
N ALA A 138 2.64 0.16 4.21
CA ALA A 138 3.46 -0.59 3.23
C ALA A 138 4.20 0.30 2.24
N PHE A 139 3.60 1.39 1.78
CA PHE A 139 4.16 2.39 0.87
C PHE A 139 4.10 3.81 1.46
N SER A 140 3.98 3.94 2.78
CA SER A 140 3.92 5.24 3.44
C SER A 140 5.15 6.08 3.09
N GLU A 141 4.95 7.36 2.72
CA GLU A 141 6.00 8.30 2.28
C GLU A 141 6.77 7.89 1.00
N CYS A 142 6.22 7.00 0.15
CA CYS A 142 6.74 6.78 -1.20
C CYS A 142 6.35 7.97 -2.10
N VAL A 143 6.95 9.13 -1.86
CA VAL A 143 6.50 10.43 -2.40
C VAL A 143 6.61 10.53 -3.91
N LYS A 144 7.49 9.77 -4.55
CA LYS A 144 7.76 9.79 -5.98
C LYS A 144 6.97 8.75 -6.79
N LEU A 145 6.17 7.89 -6.14
CA LEU A 145 5.35 6.89 -6.83
C LEU A 145 4.20 7.57 -7.59
N PRO A 146 4.18 7.57 -8.95
CA PRO A 146 3.20 8.35 -9.69
C PRO A 146 1.87 7.62 -9.92
N ALA A 147 1.93 6.29 -9.99
CA ALA A 147 0.77 5.44 -10.21
C ALA A 147 1.02 4.02 -9.70
N ILE A 148 -0.05 3.32 -9.40
CA ILE A 148 0.02 1.89 -9.02
C ILE A 148 -1.14 1.12 -9.63
N LEU A 149 -0.83 -0.06 -10.18
CA LEU A 149 -1.80 -1.08 -10.56
C LEU A 149 -1.79 -2.15 -9.47
N LEU A 150 -2.83 -2.20 -8.66
CA LEU A 150 -2.93 -3.20 -7.59
C LEU A 150 -3.25 -4.59 -8.16
N PRO A 151 -2.71 -5.66 -7.55
CA PRO A 151 -3.01 -7.03 -7.95
C PRO A 151 -4.50 -7.37 -7.87
N ARG A 152 -4.96 -8.24 -8.79
CA ARG A 152 -6.39 -8.57 -8.93
C ARG A 152 -7.03 -9.20 -7.69
N LYS A 153 -6.23 -9.91 -6.87
CA LYS A 153 -6.72 -10.62 -5.68
C LYS A 153 -6.73 -9.78 -4.41
N VAL A 154 -6.25 -8.52 -4.46
CA VAL A 154 -6.25 -7.64 -3.28
C VAL A 154 -7.67 -7.34 -2.84
N LYS A 155 -7.97 -7.69 -1.60
CA LYS A 155 -9.25 -7.44 -0.92
C LYS A 155 -9.16 -6.32 0.11
N GLU A 156 -7.98 -6.08 0.66
CA GLU A 156 -7.78 -5.11 1.74
C GLU A 156 -6.54 -4.24 1.48
N ILE A 157 -6.73 -2.95 1.66
CA ILE A 157 -5.67 -1.95 1.76
C ILE A 157 -5.70 -1.45 3.20
N ASP A 158 -4.66 -1.75 3.97
CA ASP A 158 -4.61 -1.44 5.38
C ASP A 158 -4.35 0.04 5.68
N ASP A 159 -4.35 0.34 6.99
CA ASP A 159 -4.15 1.67 7.51
C ASP A 159 -2.83 2.27 7.01
N ARG A 160 -2.91 3.51 6.51
CA ARG A 160 -1.75 4.28 6.05
C ARG A 160 -0.92 3.63 4.94
N ALA A 161 -1.46 2.65 4.22
CA ALA A 161 -0.73 1.89 3.21
C ALA A 161 -0.03 2.79 2.17
N PHE A 162 -0.66 3.89 1.75
CA PHE A 162 -0.12 4.90 0.82
C PHE A 162 -0.09 6.31 1.45
N TYR A 163 0.08 6.38 2.77
CA TYR A 163 0.10 7.64 3.50
C TYR A 163 1.16 8.60 2.93
N ARG A 164 0.74 9.80 2.52
CA ARG A 164 1.58 10.86 1.95
C ARG A 164 2.38 10.48 0.70
N CYS A 165 1.85 9.60 -0.13
CA CYS A 165 2.34 9.39 -1.49
C CYS A 165 1.93 10.59 -2.37
N LYS A 166 2.66 11.71 -2.25
CA LYS A 166 2.24 13.03 -2.77
C LYS A 166 2.13 13.07 -4.29
N GLU A 167 2.92 12.29 -5.02
CA GLU A 167 2.88 12.22 -6.48
C GLU A 167 2.00 11.07 -6.99
N LEU A 168 1.33 10.31 -6.10
CA LEU A 168 0.42 9.24 -6.50
C LEU A 168 -0.87 9.82 -7.08
N LYS A 169 -0.92 9.90 -8.40
CA LYS A 169 -2.03 10.51 -9.16
C LYS A 169 -3.11 9.52 -9.55
N ARG A 170 -2.74 8.25 -9.78
CA ARG A 170 -3.64 7.21 -10.26
C ARG A 170 -3.42 5.90 -9.52
N VAL A 171 -4.52 5.32 -9.09
CA VAL A 171 -4.56 3.96 -8.52
C VAL A 171 -5.59 3.17 -9.30
N ARG A 172 -5.19 2.00 -9.82
CA ARG A 172 -6.14 1.05 -10.37
C ARG A 172 -6.47 0.02 -9.32
N PHE A 173 -7.67 0.12 -8.77
CA PHE A 173 -8.20 -0.81 -7.80
C PHE A 173 -8.71 -2.09 -8.47
N PRO A 174 -8.55 -3.26 -7.82
CA PRO A 174 -9.12 -4.51 -8.32
C PRO A 174 -10.61 -4.62 -7.99
N GLU A 175 -11.36 -5.33 -8.85
CA GLU A 175 -12.80 -5.54 -8.68
C GLU A 175 -13.20 -6.35 -7.44
N GLY A 176 -12.26 -6.95 -6.74
CA GLY A 176 -12.51 -7.71 -5.51
C GLY A 176 -12.17 -6.96 -4.23
N LEU A 177 -11.81 -5.65 -4.32
CA LEU A 177 -11.43 -4.85 -3.14
C LEU A 177 -12.66 -4.61 -2.26
N ILE A 178 -12.54 -4.91 -0.95
CA ILE A 178 -13.63 -4.82 0.03
C ILE A 178 -13.43 -3.63 0.98
N ARG A 179 -12.18 -3.35 1.37
CA ARG A 179 -11.89 -2.36 2.42
C ARG A 179 -10.69 -1.48 2.07
N ILE A 180 -10.85 -0.18 2.33
CA ILE A 180 -9.77 0.80 2.35
C ILE A 180 -9.64 1.33 3.78
N GLY A 181 -8.48 1.07 4.41
CA GLY A 181 -8.19 1.32 5.81
C GLY A 181 -8.00 2.80 6.14
N LYS A 182 -7.84 3.05 7.44
CA LYS A 182 -7.67 4.40 8.01
C LYS A 182 -6.44 5.10 7.41
N GLU A 183 -6.65 6.34 6.96
CA GLU A 183 -5.59 7.18 6.39
C GLU A 183 -4.84 6.52 5.20
N ALA A 184 -5.42 5.50 4.54
CA ALA A 184 -4.73 4.70 3.53
C ALA A 184 -4.16 5.55 2.39
N PHE A 185 -4.88 6.58 1.94
CA PHE A 185 -4.46 7.54 0.91
C PHE A 185 -4.42 8.97 1.44
N TYR A 186 -4.12 9.15 2.74
CA TYR A 186 -4.00 10.48 3.34
C TYR A 186 -2.97 11.32 2.61
N PHE A 187 -3.37 12.52 2.14
CA PHE A 187 -2.51 13.49 1.46
C PHE A 187 -1.79 12.91 0.22
N CYS A 188 -2.50 12.11 -0.59
CA CYS A 188 -2.07 11.67 -1.91
C CYS A 188 -2.44 12.69 -2.99
N GLY A 189 -1.70 12.64 -4.11
CA GLY A 189 -1.90 13.50 -5.27
C GLY A 189 -3.00 13.05 -6.23
N LEU A 190 -3.98 12.22 -5.80
CA LEU A 190 -5.00 11.60 -6.64
C LEU A 190 -5.78 12.66 -7.43
N GLU A 191 -5.78 12.50 -8.77
CA GLU A 191 -6.49 13.38 -9.72
C GLU A 191 -7.89 12.85 -10.04
N SER A 192 -8.05 11.52 -10.05
CA SER A 192 -9.32 10.81 -10.24
C SER A 192 -9.41 9.62 -9.29
N LEU A 193 -10.64 9.16 -9.03
CA LEU A 193 -10.90 8.04 -8.15
C LEU A 193 -12.01 7.17 -8.73
N GLU A 194 -11.63 5.99 -9.23
CA GLU A 194 -12.54 4.96 -9.72
C GLU A 194 -12.54 3.81 -8.72
N LEU A 195 -13.55 3.76 -7.88
CA LEU A 195 -13.71 2.74 -6.85
C LEU A 195 -14.50 1.54 -7.39
N PRO A 196 -14.10 0.29 -7.10
CA PRO A 196 -14.81 -0.89 -7.59
C PRO A 196 -16.14 -1.11 -6.86
N GLU A 197 -17.12 -1.70 -7.54
CA GLU A 197 -18.43 -1.98 -6.96
C GLU A 197 -18.38 -2.94 -5.75
N SER A 198 -17.35 -3.77 -5.64
CA SER A 198 -17.16 -4.66 -4.47
C SER A 198 -16.78 -3.95 -3.17
N LEU A 199 -16.46 -2.64 -3.23
CA LEU A 199 -15.99 -1.91 -2.05
C LEU A 199 -17.13 -1.67 -1.05
N GLU A 200 -16.93 -2.11 0.18
CA GLU A 200 -17.93 -2.01 1.25
C GLU A 200 -17.56 -0.98 2.33
N ILE A 201 -16.27 -0.79 2.58
CA ILE A 201 -15.81 -0.01 3.75
C ILE A 201 -14.77 1.03 3.35
N LEU A 202 -15.07 2.28 3.69
CA LEU A 202 -14.13 3.40 3.68
C LEU A 202 -13.88 3.84 5.12
N ASP A 203 -12.68 3.56 5.63
CA ASP A 203 -12.32 3.90 7.00
C ASP A 203 -11.97 5.39 7.19
N GLU A 204 -11.82 5.79 8.45
CA GLU A 204 -11.55 7.17 8.87
C GLU A 204 -10.41 7.80 8.07
N LYS A 205 -10.65 8.96 7.45
CA LYS A 205 -9.66 9.71 6.68
C LYS A 205 -9.04 8.97 5.50
N ALA A 206 -9.69 7.94 4.95
CA ALA A 206 -9.12 7.11 3.88
C ALA A 206 -8.53 7.93 2.72
N PHE A 207 -9.17 9.02 2.30
CA PHE A 207 -8.75 9.95 1.25
C PHE A 207 -8.60 11.40 1.75
N PHE A 208 -8.32 11.58 3.04
CA PHE A 208 -8.18 12.90 3.63
C PHE A 208 -7.09 13.73 2.95
N LYS A 209 -7.40 15.00 2.61
CA LYS A 209 -6.49 15.92 1.94
C LYS A 209 -5.97 15.44 0.57
N CYS A 210 -6.72 14.64 -0.19
CA CYS A 210 -6.46 14.40 -1.61
C CYS A 210 -6.90 15.65 -2.40
N THR A 211 -6.07 16.68 -2.39
CA THR A 211 -6.42 18.05 -2.83
C THR A 211 -6.62 18.20 -4.33
N GLN A 212 -6.32 17.18 -5.14
CA GLN A 212 -6.49 17.23 -6.58
C GLN A 212 -7.82 16.60 -7.05
N LEU A 213 -8.54 15.85 -6.19
CA LEU A 213 -9.85 15.30 -6.52
C LEU A 213 -10.87 16.41 -6.73
N THR A 214 -11.62 16.31 -7.82
CA THR A 214 -12.67 17.30 -8.19
C THR A 214 -14.07 16.74 -8.09
N GLU A 215 -14.25 15.47 -8.37
CA GLU A 215 -15.51 14.76 -8.32
C GLU A 215 -15.26 13.31 -7.91
N VAL A 216 -16.14 12.74 -7.11
CA VAL A 216 -16.11 11.35 -6.69
C VAL A 216 -17.53 10.78 -6.74
N CYS A 217 -17.68 9.63 -7.40
CA CYS A 217 -18.88 8.81 -7.35
C CYS A 217 -18.59 7.56 -6.51
N LEU A 218 -19.39 7.31 -5.48
CA LEU A 218 -19.24 6.12 -4.65
C LEU A 218 -19.97 4.93 -5.26
N PRO A 219 -19.35 3.72 -5.24
CA PRO A 219 -20.04 2.50 -5.63
C PRO A 219 -21.24 2.20 -4.72
N THR A 220 -22.22 1.49 -5.27
CA THR A 220 -23.52 1.27 -4.60
C THR A 220 -23.47 0.26 -3.44
N HIS A 221 -22.40 -0.52 -3.32
CA HIS A 221 -22.23 -1.52 -2.26
C HIS A 221 -21.52 -1.00 -1.01
N ILE A 222 -21.15 0.29 -0.96
CA ILE A 222 -20.53 0.85 0.25
C ILE A 222 -21.54 0.87 1.40
N ARG A 223 -21.21 0.14 2.47
CA ARG A 223 -22.01 0.02 3.69
C ARG A 223 -21.58 1.02 4.76
N ARG A 224 -20.26 1.32 4.82
CA ARG A 224 -19.69 2.22 5.83
C ARG A 224 -18.81 3.29 5.20
N ILE A 225 -19.13 4.53 5.51
CA ILE A 225 -18.32 5.72 5.21
C ILE A 225 -17.96 6.32 6.56
N GLU A 226 -16.72 6.17 7.00
CA GLU A 226 -16.26 6.71 8.27
C GLU A 226 -16.04 8.23 8.22
N LYS A 227 -15.82 8.85 9.37
CA LYS A 227 -15.62 10.30 9.45
C LYS A 227 -14.40 10.76 8.65
N TRP A 228 -14.52 11.96 8.08
CA TRP A 228 -13.45 12.68 7.38
C TRP A 228 -12.88 12.00 6.14
N VAL A 229 -13.57 11.04 5.53
CA VAL A 229 -13.03 10.25 4.39
C VAL A 229 -12.46 11.15 3.30
N PHE A 230 -13.20 12.15 2.83
CA PHE A 230 -12.76 13.13 1.81
C PHE A 230 -12.59 14.54 2.37
N HIS A 231 -12.56 14.71 3.69
CA HIS A 231 -12.37 16.02 4.28
C HIS A 231 -10.98 16.56 3.97
N GLY A 232 -10.86 17.87 3.71
CA GLY A 232 -9.59 18.48 3.28
C GLY A 232 -9.29 18.31 1.78
N CYS A 233 -10.12 17.63 0.99
CA CYS A 233 -10.07 17.63 -0.47
C CYS A 233 -10.55 18.98 -0.98
N SER A 234 -9.66 20.00 -1.04
CA SER A 234 -10.03 21.39 -1.25
C SER A 234 -10.60 21.70 -2.63
N ARG A 235 -10.34 20.85 -3.64
CA ARG A 235 -10.87 20.99 -5.00
C ARG A 235 -12.12 20.15 -5.26
N LEU A 236 -12.53 19.31 -4.30
CA LEU A 236 -13.71 18.46 -4.44
C LEU A 236 -14.96 19.33 -4.51
N LYS A 237 -15.70 19.21 -5.58
CA LYS A 237 -16.95 19.95 -5.85
C LYS A 237 -18.18 19.11 -5.56
N VAL A 238 -18.13 17.82 -5.94
CA VAL A 238 -19.26 16.91 -5.85
C VAL A 238 -18.80 15.54 -5.31
N LEU A 239 -19.52 15.04 -4.31
CA LEU A 239 -19.51 13.65 -3.88
C LEU A 239 -20.88 13.04 -4.21
N GLU A 240 -20.92 12.07 -5.12
CA GLU A 240 -22.15 11.40 -5.53
C GLU A 240 -22.33 10.10 -4.76
N ILE A 241 -23.51 9.92 -4.14
CA ILE A 241 -23.91 8.74 -3.37
C ILE A 241 -25.31 8.32 -3.82
N ARG A 242 -25.39 7.21 -4.58
CA ARG A 242 -26.63 6.71 -5.21
C ARG A 242 -27.36 5.65 -4.41
N HIS A 243 -27.01 5.44 -3.16
CA HIS A 243 -27.59 4.42 -2.29
C HIS A 243 -27.60 4.91 -0.85
N ASP A 244 -28.18 4.14 0.06
CA ASP A 244 -28.22 4.44 1.48
C ASP A 244 -27.22 3.57 2.25
N PRO A 245 -26.03 4.07 2.60
CA PRO A 245 -25.11 3.36 3.46
C PRO A 245 -25.70 3.03 4.83
N GLU A 246 -25.24 1.94 5.44
CA GLU A 246 -25.63 1.60 6.82
C GLU A 246 -25.13 2.64 7.83
N TYR A 247 -23.95 3.21 7.55
CA TYR A 247 -23.32 4.21 8.40
C TYR A 247 -22.63 5.31 7.59
N ILE A 248 -22.87 6.57 7.98
CA ILE A 248 -22.18 7.75 7.44
C ILE A 248 -21.63 8.53 8.64
N GLY A 249 -20.32 8.66 8.70
CA GLY A 249 -19.62 9.41 9.75
C GLY A 249 -19.67 10.91 9.55
N GLU A 250 -19.19 11.65 10.56
CA GLU A 250 -19.18 13.10 10.52
C GLU A 250 -18.19 13.66 9.50
N TRP A 251 -18.54 14.80 8.89
CA TRP A 251 -17.62 15.59 8.07
C TRP A 251 -16.93 14.82 6.94
N ILE A 252 -17.69 13.96 6.24
CA ILE A 252 -17.13 13.15 5.15
C ILE A 252 -16.52 13.97 4.02
N ILE A 253 -16.97 15.21 3.81
CA ILE A 253 -16.42 16.20 2.86
C ILE A 253 -16.28 17.58 3.52
N ASN A 254 -15.69 18.55 2.82
CA ASN A 254 -15.74 19.97 3.19
C ASN A 254 -17.11 20.57 2.88
N LYS A 255 -17.59 21.54 3.65
CA LYS A 255 -18.86 22.24 3.41
C LYS A 255 -18.95 23.00 2.09
N ALA A 256 -17.81 23.31 1.48
CA ALA A 256 -17.74 23.96 0.17
C ALA A 256 -18.11 23.02 -0.99
N ALA A 257 -18.06 21.70 -0.77
CA ALA A 257 -18.52 20.70 -1.72
C ALA A 257 -19.99 20.36 -1.50
N ARG A 258 -20.64 19.82 -2.53
CA ARG A 258 -22.02 19.34 -2.45
C ARG A 258 -22.08 17.82 -2.47
N ILE A 259 -23.12 17.26 -1.87
CA ILE A 259 -23.43 15.83 -1.96
C ILE A 259 -24.57 15.67 -2.97
N ARG A 260 -24.37 14.79 -3.96
CA ARG A 260 -25.41 14.42 -4.92
C ARG A 260 -26.06 13.12 -4.49
N CYS A 261 -27.37 13.14 -4.22
CA CYS A 261 -28.11 11.98 -3.72
C CYS A 261 -29.57 12.01 -4.11
N TYR A 262 -30.34 10.98 -3.82
CA TYR A 262 -31.76 10.93 -4.00
C TYR A 262 -32.51 11.70 -2.90
N ARG A 263 -33.58 12.42 -3.30
CA ARG A 263 -34.46 13.14 -2.36
C ARG A 263 -35.12 12.15 -1.39
N GLY A 264 -35.12 12.48 -0.09
CA GLY A 264 -35.69 11.66 0.98
C GLY A 264 -34.88 10.41 1.36
N SER A 265 -33.68 10.23 0.78
CA SER A 265 -32.74 9.16 1.18
C SER A 265 -32.13 9.41 2.57
N LYS A 266 -31.50 8.40 3.18
CA LYS A 266 -30.72 8.58 4.40
C LYS A 266 -29.59 9.59 4.21
N VAL A 267 -29.00 9.62 3.01
CA VAL A 267 -27.94 10.58 2.64
C VAL A 267 -28.51 12.01 2.63
N ASP A 268 -29.73 12.23 2.11
CA ASP A 268 -30.40 13.54 2.14
C ASP A 268 -30.64 14.00 3.60
N MET A 269 -31.16 13.12 4.47
CA MET A 269 -31.34 13.42 5.89
C MET A 269 -30.02 13.78 6.58
N TYR A 270 -28.98 12.98 6.33
CA TYR A 270 -27.62 13.28 6.83
C TYR A 270 -27.14 14.67 6.40
N CYS A 271 -27.38 15.05 5.14
CA CYS A 271 -26.98 16.37 4.62
C CYS A 271 -27.73 17.50 5.33
N GLN A 272 -29.02 17.35 5.56
CA GLN A 272 -29.85 18.34 6.26
C GLN A 272 -29.37 18.52 7.71
N GLU A 273 -29.15 17.43 8.44
CA GLU A 273 -28.65 17.45 9.83
C GLU A 273 -27.25 18.05 9.96
N SER A 274 -26.37 17.72 8.99
CA SER A 274 -24.98 18.17 8.99
C SER A 274 -24.76 19.51 8.32
N GLY A 275 -25.77 20.08 7.66
CA GLY A 275 -25.72 21.36 6.94
C GLY A 275 -24.86 21.32 5.69
N PHE A 276 -24.89 20.21 4.94
CA PHE A 276 -24.26 20.11 3.62
C PHE A 276 -25.20 20.58 2.50
N THR A 277 -24.63 21.14 1.44
CA THR A 277 -25.38 21.47 0.22
C THR A 277 -25.70 20.19 -0.54
N VAL A 278 -26.98 20.05 -0.92
CA VAL A 278 -27.46 18.88 -1.67
C VAL A 278 -27.73 19.25 -3.13
N GLU A 279 -27.40 18.32 -4.03
CA GLU A 279 -27.81 18.28 -5.41
C GLU A 279 -28.61 16.98 -5.62
N TYR A 280 -29.87 17.08 -6.10
CA TYR A 280 -30.70 15.89 -6.22
C TYR A 280 -30.49 15.16 -7.55
N LEU A 281 -30.38 13.84 -7.46
CA LEU A 281 -30.48 12.94 -8.61
C LEU A 281 -31.93 12.85 -9.09
N GLU A 282 -32.12 12.74 -10.40
CA GLU A 282 -33.42 12.51 -11.05
C GLU A 282 -33.89 11.06 -10.89
#